data_23066a301a55862383d332c27a35c9e1
#
_entry.id   23066a301a55862383d332c27a35c9e1
#
_cell.length_a   1.000
_cell.length_b   1.000
_cell.length_c   1.000
_cell.angle_alpha   90.00
_cell.angle_beta   90.00
_cell.angle_gamma   90.00
#
_symmetry.space_group_name_H-M   'P 1'
#
loop_
_entity.id
_entity.type
_entity.pdbx_description
1 polymer ?
#
loop_
_entity_poly.entity_id
_entity_poly.type
_entity_poly.pdbx_seq_one_letter_code
_entity_poly.pdbx_strand_id
1 'polypeptide(L)'
;MKKLLLGAVGVLGLAGSAVAAGQPARGYANAPAPADVAYNWTGFYAGLHAGYGLGGTEWQTMNIQGDGALGGVQFGYNQQIGNLLLGIEGDVSFSGIKGGRTINALNQVVFSQGSSINWLSTVTGRVGFANGRWLAYAKGGAAWANEDHTYDVTLLIPPGGKIALTGHEIRPGWVIGAGMEYALAGNWSVRGEYNFINFPDHGFDLNGTNTTGALVATDASTRQTLHLLKLGVNYQFGAPDAAKPIAPLYYAPTGFNWTGLYVGAQAGAGSNSIAWRDYDPSGKFSTTGGFGGGQIGADVQLGVMVFGVEAEIAGGNIGGTRRFMQDLIAVDLKTRTDWLATATARIGMVTNDRWLTYVKGGIAAAHDQHSLSLAMDPLSADLAGSRIHTGFVVGAGVEYAFAPNWSAKLEYNYVDLGSDKAVLEGNINVPPMAGPYYLSSTIEQTMQIAKIGVNYRFAP
;
A
#
# COMPACT_ATOMS: atom_id res chain seq x y z
N MET A 1 18.33 5.28 9.15
CA MET A 1 16.98 5.04 9.65
C MET A 1 16.37 6.25 10.41
N LYS A 2 16.56 7.51 9.96
CA LYS A 2 15.97 8.74 10.58
C LYS A 2 15.38 9.72 9.56
N LYS A 3 15.09 9.31 8.31
CA LYS A 3 14.64 10.21 7.23
C LYS A 3 13.28 9.87 6.61
N LEU A 4 12.52 8.90 7.13
CA LEU A 4 11.24 8.46 6.55
C LEU A 4 9.98 8.99 7.25
N LEU A 5 10.11 9.81 8.30
CA LEU A 5 8.97 10.33 9.07
C LEU A 5 8.54 11.76 8.68
N LEU A 6 9.19 12.41 7.72
CA LEU A 6 8.91 13.81 7.33
C LEU A 6 8.14 13.96 6.01
N GLY A 7 7.82 12.90 5.31
CA GLY A 7 7.11 12.96 4.02
C GLY A 7 5.58 12.99 4.08
N ALA A 8 4.96 12.60 5.17
CA ALA A 8 3.51 12.41 5.26
C ALA A 8 2.73 13.59 5.84
N VAL A 9 3.39 14.64 6.31
CA VAL A 9 2.73 15.80 6.96
C VAL A 9 2.53 17.01 6.02
N GLY A 10 3.06 16.95 4.81
CA GLY A 10 3.10 18.12 3.89
C GLY A 10 1.83 18.39 3.07
N VAL A 11 0.79 17.58 3.12
CA VAL A 11 -0.42 17.75 2.25
C VAL A 11 -1.62 18.34 2.98
N LEU A 12 -1.57 18.53 4.29
CA LEU A 12 -2.69 19.09 5.07
C LEU A 12 -2.65 20.62 5.28
N GLY A 13 -1.77 21.35 4.60
CA GLY A 13 -1.45 22.75 4.88
C GLY A 13 -2.07 23.83 3.98
N LEU A 14 -3.07 23.55 3.12
CA LEU A 14 -3.65 24.55 2.21
C LEU A 14 -5.17 24.74 2.31
N ALA A 15 -5.73 24.67 3.52
CA ALA A 15 -7.07 25.16 3.79
C ALA A 15 -7.02 26.23 4.90
N GLY A 16 -6.23 27.28 4.68
CA GLY A 16 -6.20 28.49 5.52
C GLY A 16 -7.33 29.42 5.14
N SER A 17 -8.41 29.43 5.91
CA SER A 17 -9.49 30.40 5.83
C SER A 17 -9.01 31.77 6.22
N ALA A 18 -9.05 32.73 5.30
CA ALA A 18 -8.95 34.16 5.62
C ALA A 18 -10.26 34.58 6.29
N VAL A 19 -10.22 34.81 7.61
CA VAL A 19 -11.28 35.53 8.34
C VAL A 19 -11.00 37.01 8.19
N ALA A 20 -11.71 37.67 7.30
CA ALA A 20 -11.75 39.15 7.25
C ALA A 20 -12.94 39.62 8.07
N ALA A 21 -12.64 40.39 9.10
CA ALA A 21 -13.61 41.02 10.00
C ALA A 21 -14.47 42.09 9.29
N GLY A 22 -15.72 42.08 9.62
CA GLY A 22 -16.90 42.74 9.22
C GLY A 22 -16.87 44.23 8.84
N GLN A 23 -17.74 44.51 7.88
CA GLN A 23 -18.58 45.71 7.83
C GLN A 23 -19.99 45.31 7.34
N PRO A 24 -21.07 45.93 7.82
CA PRO A 24 -22.40 45.58 7.39
C PRO A 24 -22.66 46.13 5.99
N ALA A 25 -22.71 45.22 5.01
CA ALA A 25 -23.07 45.58 3.64
C ALA A 25 -24.59 45.71 3.49
N ARG A 26 -25.00 46.81 2.89
CA ARG A 26 -26.37 47.08 2.42
C ARG A 26 -26.82 45.93 1.52
N GLY A 27 -28.07 45.46 1.72
CA GLY A 27 -28.67 44.41 0.94
C GLY A 27 -28.71 44.71 -0.55
N TYR A 28 -27.87 44.05 -1.30
CA TYR A 28 -28.08 43.82 -2.72
C TYR A 28 -28.80 42.50 -2.81
N ALA A 29 -29.91 42.51 -3.58
CA ALA A 29 -30.63 41.29 -3.93
C ALA A 29 -29.61 40.26 -4.44
N ASN A 30 -29.58 39.08 -3.80
CA ASN A 30 -28.74 37.97 -4.20
C ASN A 30 -28.94 37.70 -5.67
N ALA A 31 -28.00 38.09 -6.53
CA ALA A 31 -27.86 37.42 -7.83
C ALA A 31 -27.61 35.96 -7.51
N PRO A 32 -28.32 35.01 -8.15
CA PRO A 32 -28.05 33.60 -7.97
C PRO A 32 -26.53 33.38 -8.17
N ALA A 33 -25.87 32.71 -7.23
CA ALA A 33 -24.48 32.33 -7.42
C ALA A 33 -24.37 31.70 -8.80
N PRO A 34 -23.34 32.03 -9.62
CA PRO A 34 -23.16 31.41 -10.91
C PRO A 34 -23.22 29.91 -10.71
N ALA A 35 -24.15 29.24 -11.38
CA ALA A 35 -24.21 27.78 -11.32
C ALA A 35 -22.84 27.25 -11.70
N ASP A 36 -22.20 26.48 -10.80
CA ASP A 36 -20.92 25.83 -11.09
C ASP A 36 -21.11 25.02 -12.36
N VAL A 37 -20.45 25.46 -13.42
CA VAL A 37 -20.53 24.83 -14.72
C VAL A 37 -19.91 23.44 -14.59
N ALA A 38 -20.74 22.42 -14.62
CA ALA A 38 -20.28 21.04 -14.49
C ALA A 38 -19.27 20.72 -15.61
N TYR A 39 -18.06 20.31 -15.21
CA TYR A 39 -17.04 19.92 -16.17
C TYR A 39 -17.45 18.59 -16.83
N ASN A 40 -17.36 18.51 -18.16
CA ASN A 40 -17.63 17.28 -18.89
C ASN A 40 -16.32 16.50 -19.09
N TRP A 41 -16.23 15.34 -18.44
CA TRP A 41 -15.05 14.47 -18.50
C TRP A 41 -15.03 13.56 -19.72
N THR A 42 -16.05 13.59 -20.59
CA THR A 42 -16.11 12.77 -21.82
C THR A 42 -15.11 13.26 -22.84
N GLY A 43 -14.29 12.35 -23.35
CA GLY A 43 -13.36 12.62 -24.43
C GLY A 43 -12.02 11.93 -24.26
N PHE A 44 -11.19 12.07 -25.29
CA PHE A 44 -9.79 11.67 -25.24
C PHE A 44 -8.99 12.65 -24.39
N TYR A 45 -8.01 12.13 -23.69
CA TYR A 45 -7.05 12.95 -22.96
C TYR A 45 -5.65 12.36 -23.08
N ALA A 46 -4.66 13.22 -22.94
CA ALA A 46 -3.27 12.84 -22.78
C ALA A 46 -2.64 13.65 -21.64
N GLY A 47 -1.64 13.10 -21.00
CA GLY A 47 -1.01 13.77 -19.89
C GLY A 47 0.39 13.28 -19.56
N LEU A 48 0.97 13.95 -18.59
CA LEU A 48 2.27 13.64 -18.01
C LEU A 48 2.09 13.32 -16.54
N HIS A 49 2.93 12.43 -16.03
CA HIS A 49 2.98 12.15 -14.59
C HIS A 49 4.43 12.01 -14.12
N ALA A 50 4.61 12.28 -12.83
CA ALA A 50 5.80 11.93 -12.07
C ALA A 50 5.37 11.26 -10.77
N GLY A 51 6.22 10.43 -10.20
CA GLY A 51 5.85 9.70 -9.00
C GLY A 51 7.05 9.05 -8.32
N TYR A 52 6.72 8.27 -7.31
CA TYR A 52 7.68 7.49 -6.55
C TYR A 52 7.12 6.08 -6.32
N GLY A 53 7.97 5.09 -6.50
CA GLY A 53 7.65 3.69 -6.31
C GLY A 53 8.42 3.08 -5.16
N LEU A 54 7.74 2.24 -4.41
CA LEU A 54 8.29 1.37 -3.38
C LEU A 54 7.94 -0.06 -3.76
N GLY A 55 8.88 -0.99 -3.66
CA GLY A 55 8.60 -2.38 -4.02
C GLY A 55 9.48 -3.38 -3.32
N GLY A 56 9.03 -4.63 -3.33
CA GLY A 56 9.78 -5.78 -2.88
C GLY A 56 9.89 -6.80 -4.00
N THR A 57 11.10 -7.30 -4.21
CA THR A 57 11.40 -8.42 -5.11
C THR A 57 11.80 -9.61 -4.27
N GLU A 58 11.02 -10.69 -4.36
CA GLU A 58 11.34 -11.97 -3.73
C GLU A 58 12.12 -12.81 -4.74
N TRP A 59 13.40 -13.03 -4.46
CA TRP A 59 14.21 -14.01 -5.12
C TRP A 59 14.19 -15.31 -4.30
N GLN A 60 14.09 -16.46 -4.91
CA GLN A 60 14.03 -17.80 -4.28
C GLN A 60 14.48 -17.89 -2.82
N THR A 61 15.52 -17.20 -2.42
CA THR A 61 16.12 -17.24 -1.08
C THR A 61 16.26 -15.89 -0.38
N MET A 62 15.98 -14.76 -1.07
CA MET A 62 16.23 -13.42 -0.54
C MET A 62 15.17 -12.42 -0.96
N ASN A 63 14.78 -11.54 -0.02
CA ASN A 63 13.94 -10.39 -0.30
C ASN A 63 14.78 -9.14 -0.49
N ILE A 64 14.56 -8.44 -1.58
CA ILE A 64 15.20 -7.19 -1.93
C ILE A 64 14.14 -6.09 -1.88
N GLN A 65 14.35 -5.06 -1.07
CA GLN A 65 13.54 -3.85 -1.10
C GLN A 65 14.16 -2.89 -2.12
N GLY A 66 13.31 -2.33 -2.97
CA GLY A 66 13.71 -1.35 -3.98
C GLY A 66 12.79 -0.15 -3.97
N ASP A 67 13.34 1.01 -4.30
CA ASP A 67 12.59 2.25 -4.41
C ASP A 67 13.20 3.15 -5.48
N GLY A 68 12.39 4.11 -5.94
CA GLY A 68 12.89 5.09 -6.90
C GLY A 68 11.81 5.98 -7.49
N ALA A 69 12.27 7.07 -8.11
CA ALA A 69 11.41 7.97 -8.85
C ALA A 69 11.00 7.37 -10.20
N LEU A 70 9.83 7.78 -10.68
CA LEU A 70 9.35 7.44 -12.01
C LEU A 70 8.69 8.67 -12.65
N GLY A 71 8.63 8.67 -13.98
CA GLY A 71 7.95 9.70 -14.75
C GLY A 71 7.58 9.19 -16.14
N GLY A 72 6.47 9.69 -16.66
CA GLY A 72 5.97 9.15 -17.91
C GLY A 72 4.78 9.90 -18.48
N VAL A 73 4.13 9.22 -19.42
CA VAL A 73 3.00 9.74 -20.17
C VAL A 73 1.80 8.80 -20.02
N GLN A 74 0.61 9.36 -20.09
CA GLN A 74 -0.64 8.62 -20.16
C GLN A 74 -1.53 9.13 -21.28
N PHE A 75 -2.35 8.23 -21.79
CA PHE A 75 -3.36 8.50 -22.80
C PHE A 75 -4.61 7.68 -22.50
N GLY A 76 -5.79 8.26 -22.63
CA GLY A 76 -7.02 7.55 -22.36
C GLY A 76 -8.25 8.19 -22.99
N TYR A 77 -9.36 7.49 -22.82
CA TYR A 77 -10.69 7.95 -23.20
C TYR A 77 -11.67 7.75 -22.05
N ASN A 78 -12.48 8.74 -21.80
CA ASN A 78 -13.57 8.71 -20.83
C ASN A 78 -14.92 8.87 -21.50
N GLN A 79 -15.90 8.16 -20.98
CA GLN A 79 -17.31 8.36 -21.24
C GLN A 79 -18.02 8.67 -19.93
N GLN A 80 -18.54 9.87 -19.81
CA GLN A 80 -19.36 10.28 -18.66
C GLN A 80 -20.85 10.09 -18.98
N ILE A 81 -21.56 9.44 -18.06
CA ILE A 81 -23.00 9.18 -18.12
C ILE A 81 -23.60 9.68 -16.80
N GLY A 82 -24.14 10.91 -16.81
CA GLY A 82 -24.52 11.59 -15.56
C GLY A 82 -23.28 11.85 -14.68
N ASN A 83 -23.27 11.32 -13.47
CA ASN A 83 -22.12 11.38 -12.57
C ASN A 83 -21.18 10.17 -12.68
N LEU A 84 -21.61 9.12 -13.38
CA LEU A 84 -20.77 7.93 -13.61
C LEU A 84 -19.80 8.20 -14.75
N LEU A 85 -18.54 7.82 -14.55
CA LEU A 85 -17.51 7.82 -15.59
C LEU A 85 -17.02 6.41 -15.81
N LEU A 86 -16.95 6.02 -17.07
CA LEU A 86 -16.28 4.81 -17.54
C LEU A 86 -15.13 5.22 -18.45
N GLY A 87 -13.97 4.59 -18.34
CA GLY A 87 -12.84 4.95 -19.17
C GLY A 87 -11.84 3.81 -19.34
N ILE A 88 -10.96 4.02 -20.30
CA ILE A 88 -9.77 3.21 -20.54
C ILE A 88 -8.54 4.12 -20.55
N GLU A 89 -7.44 3.63 -20.00
CA GLU A 89 -6.19 4.37 -19.94
C GLU A 89 -4.99 3.45 -20.19
N GLY A 90 -4.06 3.93 -21.00
CA GLY A 90 -2.73 3.36 -21.12
C GLY A 90 -1.69 4.34 -20.57
N ASP A 91 -0.70 3.85 -19.84
CA ASP A 91 0.44 4.66 -19.41
C ASP A 91 1.77 3.93 -19.62
N VAL A 92 2.82 4.74 -19.83
CA VAL A 92 4.21 4.28 -19.84
C VAL A 92 5.01 5.19 -18.93
N SER A 93 5.75 4.60 -18.01
CA SER A 93 6.61 5.29 -17.05
C SER A 93 8.05 4.80 -17.19
N PHE A 94 8.99 5.69 -17.38
CA PHE A 94 10.41 5.42 -17.16
C PHE A 94 10.66 5.41 -15.66
N SER A 95 11.46 4.47 -15.20
CA SER A 95 11.61 4.18 -13.79
C SER A 95 13.07 4.13 -13.38
N GLY A 96 13.36 4.65 -12.20
CA GLY A 96 14.63 4.49 -11.50
C GLY A 96 14.50 3.60 -10.26
N ILE A 97 13.44 2.79 -10.17
CA ILE A 97 13.22 1.86 -9.06
C ILE A 97 14.29 0.77 -9.12
N LYS A 98 15.09 0.67 -8.07
CA LYS A 98 16.15 -0.31 -7.97
C LYS A 98 16.36 -0.74 -6.52
N GLY A 99 16.73 -1.99 -6.36
CA GLY A 99 17.08 -2.56 -5.07
C GLY A 99 18.25 -3.52 -5.20
N GLY A 100 18.93 -3.75 -4.12
CA GLY A 100 20.03 -4.72 -4.09
C GLY A 100 20.32 -5.16 -2.67
N ARG A 101 20.91 -6.35 -2.57
CA ARG A 101 21.33 -6.93 -1.31
C ARG A 101 22.64 -7.67 -1.47
N THR A 102 23.53 -7.49 -0.47
CA THR A 102 24.78 -8.22 -0.36
C THR A 102 24.82 -8.97 0.95
N ILE A 103 25.17 -10.25 0.90
CA ILE A 103 25.34 -11.12 2.06
C ILE A 103 26.79 -11.63 2.05
N ASN A 104 27.45 -11.54 3.20
CA ASN A 104 28.76 -12.12 3.41
C ASN A 104 28.58 -13.38 4.27
N ALA A 105 28.79 -14.55 3.66
CA ALA A 105 28.66 -15.83 4.33
C ALA A 105 30.02 -16.25 4.90
N LEU A 106 30.10 -16.35 6.23
CA LEU A 106 31.26 -16.85 6.98
C LEU A 106 32.59 -16.13 6.66
N ASN A 107 32.54 -14.87 6.15
CA ASN A 107 33.71 -14.13 5.64
C ASN A 107 34.48 -14.86 4.52
N GLN A 108 33.82 -15.78 3.83
CA GLN A 108 34.42 -16.62 2.79
C GLN A 108 33.76 -16.45 1.43
N VAL A 109 32.46 -16.19 1.39
CA VAL A 109 31.68 -16.04 0.16
C VAL A 109 30.78 -14.80 0.29
N VAL A 110 30.83 -13.93 -0.72
CA VAL A 110 29.95 -12.77 -0.82
C VAL A 110 28.95 -13.02 -1.95
N PHE A 111 27.66 -12.98 -1.60
CA PHE A 111 26.55 -13.01 -2.56
C PHE A 111 26.01 -11.60 -2.71
N SER A 112 25.89 -11.10 -3.93
CA SER A 112 25.27 -9.82 -4.22
C SER A 112 24.19 -10.01 -5.27
N GLN A 113 22.98 -9.54 -4.97
CA GLN A 113 21.83 -9.57 -5.87
C GLN A 113 21.31 -8.16 -6.07
N GLY A 114 20.92 -7.84 -7.30
CA GLY A 114 20.31 -6.57 -7.64
C GLY A 114 19.16 -6.75 -8.62
N SER A 115 18.18 -5.87 -8.54
CA SER A 115 17.07 -5.76 -9.48
C SER A 115 16.81 -4.29 -9.77
N SER A 116 16.55 -3.94 -11.01
CA SER A 116 16.18 -2.59 -11.44
C SER A 116 15.07 -2.64 -12.48
N ILE A 117 14.11 -1.72 -12.36
CA ILE A 117 13.00 -1.55 -13.29
C ILE A 117 13.32 -0.35 -14.16
N ASN A 118 13.47 -0.57 -15.47
CA ASN A 118 13.79 0.48 -16.43
C ASN A 118 12.55 1.23 -16.90
N TRP A 119 11.47 0.49 -17.17
CA TRP A 119 10.18 1.08 -17.49
C TRP A 119 9.02 0.18 -17.05
N LEU A 120 7.87 0.81 -16.82
CA LEU A 120 6.59 0.21 -16.49
C LEU A 120 5.56 0.68 -17.51
N SER A 121 4.67 -0.20 -17.94
CA SER A 121 3.48 0.19 -18.71
C SER A 121 2.24 -0.47 -18.14
N THR A 122 1.10 0.22 -18.24
CA THR A 122 -0.19 -0.34 -17.82
C THR A 122 -1.26 -0.07 -18.85
N VAL A 123 -2.24 -0.99 -18.94
CA VAL A 123 -3.51 -0.80 -19.65
C VAL A 123 -4.63 -1.12 -18.68
N THR A 124 -5.47 -0.13 -18.41
CA THR A 124 -6.48 -0.21 -17.34
C THR A 124 -7.85 0.25 -17.82
N GLY A 125 -8.89 -0.42 -17.34
CA GLY A 125 -10.23 0.12 -17.27
C GLY A 125 -10.37 0.98 -16.01
N ARG A 126 -11.13 2.08 -16.09
CA ARG A 126 -11.44 2.90 -14.93
C ARG A 126 -12.93 3.17 -14.79
N VAL A 127 -13.40 3.17 -13.56
CA VAL A 127 -14.75 3.57 -13.19
C VAL A 127 -14.64 4.69 -12.18
N GLY A 128 -15.38 5.77 -12.39
CA GLY A 128 -15.29 6.96 -11.56
C GLY A 128 -16.62 7.63 -11.31
N PHE A 129 -16.60 8.56 -10.38
CA PHE A 129 -17.71 9.44 -10.04
C PHE A 129 -17.25 10.89 -10.22
N ALA A 130 -17.93 11.58 -11.13
CA ALA A 130 -17.69 12.98 -11.44
C ALA A 130 -18.71 13.87 -10.75
N ASN A 131 -18.23 14.92 -10.07
CA ASN A 131 -19.08 15.95 -9.48
C ASN A 131 -18.45 17.33 -9.67
N GLY A 132 -19.07 18.16 -10.51
CA GLY A 132 -18.51 19.43 -10.90
C GLY A 132 -17.11 19.25 -11.51
N ARG A 133 -16.12 19.82 -10.88
CA ARG A 133 -14.71 19.76 -11.30
C ARG A 133 -13.92 18.59 -10.71
N TRP A 134 -14.52 17.80 -9.85
CA TRP A 134 -13.88 16.64 -9.20
C TRP A 134 -14.27 15.35 -9.89
N LEU A 135 -13.30 14.48 -10.07
CA LEU A 135 -13.46 13.10 -10.48
C LEU A 135 -12.69 12.22 -9.52
N ALA A 136 -13.38 11.30 -8.85
CA ALA A 136 -12.75 10.22 -8.10
C ALA A 136 -12.95 8.91 -8.86
N TYR A 137 -11.93 8.06 -8.93
CA TYR A 137 -12.00 6.84 -9.71
C TYR A 137 -11.18 5.70 -9.09
N ALA A 138 -11.59 4.48 -9.42
CA ALA A 138 -10.81 3.27 -9.28
C ALA A 138 -10.44 2.75 -10.67
N LYS A 139 -9.32 2.05 -10.78
CA LYS A 139 -8.87 1.44 -12.03
C LYS A 139 -8.27 0.05 -11.80
N GLY A 140 -8.26 -0.77 -12.83
CA GLY A 140 -7.64 -2.07 -12.80
C GLY A 140 -7.36 -2.60 -14.19
N GLY A 141 -6.33 -3.44 -14.32
CA GLY A 141 -5.93 -3.95 -15.61
C GLY A 141 -4.62 -4.71 -15.61
N ALA A 142 -3.98 -4.73 -16.78
CA ALA A 142 -2.70 -5.38 -17.01
C ALA A 142 -1.52 -4.41 -16.83
N ALA A 143 -0.40 -4.94 -16.40
CA ALA A 143 0.86 -4.22 -16.24
C ALA A 143 2.02 -5.01 -16.87
N TRP A 144 3.04 -4.32 -17.31
CA TRP A 144 4.30 -4.88 -17.79
C TRP A 144 5.46 -4.08 -17.22
N ALA A 145 6.51 -4.79 -16.80
CA ALA A 145 7.77 -4.21 -16.34
C ALA A 145 8.92 -4.74 -17.19
N ASN A 146 9.86 -3.87 -17.50
CA ASN A 146 11.16 -4.23 -18.08
C ASN A 146 12.19 -4.19 -16.96
N GLU A 147 12.80 -5.33 -16.68
CA GLU A 147 13.65 -5.52 -15.51
C GLU A 147 15.03 -6.05 -15.90
N ASP A 148 16.05 -5.52 -15.22
CA ASP A 148 17.40 -6.05 -15.24
C ASP A 148 17.75 -6.62 -13.88
N HIS A 149 18.35 -7.80 -13.88
CA HIS A 149 18.77 -8.55 -12.71
C HIS A 149 20.27 -8.79 -12.73
N THR A 150 20.90 -8.69 -11.56
CA THR A 150 22.32 -9.02 -11.38
C THR A 150 22.49 -10.01 -10.23
N TYR A 151 23.39 -10.98 -10.43
CA TYR A 151 23.74 -11.96 -9.41
C TYR A 151 25.25 -12.21 -9.43
N ASP A 152 25.92 -11.78 -8.37
CA ASP A 152 27.37 -11.93 -8.22
C ASP A 152 27.67 -12.87 -7.04
N VAL A 153 28.58 -13.80 -7.25
CA VAL A 153 29.18 -14.65 -6.21
C VAL A 153 30.67 -14.43 -6.19
N THR A 154 31.20 -14.00 -5.05
CA THR A 154 32.66 -13.80 -4.88
C THR A 154 33.17 -14.71 -3.78
N LEU A 155 34.15 -15.55 -4.12
CA LEU A 155 34.88 -16.41 -3.19
C LEU A 155 36.09 -15.64 -2.65
N LEU A 156 36.18 -15.50 -1.32
CA LEU A 156 37.27 -14.78 -0.65
C LEU A 156 38.42 -15.73 -0.21
N ILE A 157 38.22 -17.06 -0.28
CA ILE A 157 39.23 -18.05 0.05
C ILE A 157 40.14 -18.28 -1.16
N PRO A 158 41.49 -18.33 -0.98
CA PRO A 158 42.41 -18.66 -2.06
C PRO A 158 42.10 -20.01 -2.73
N PRO A 159 42.13 -20.12 -4.08
CA PRO A 159 42.67 -19.13 -5.02
C PRO A 159 41.74 -17.95 -5.34
N GLY A 160 40.55 -17.86 -4.69
CA GLY A 160 39.58 -16.81 -4.97
C GLY A 160 38.83 -17.03 -6.31
N GLY A 161 37.73 -16.31 -6.50
CA GLY A 161 36.99 -16.38 -7.73
C GLY A 161 35.73 -15.52 -7.71
N LYS A 162 35.27 -15.12 -8.89
CA LYS A 162 34.01 -14.38 -9.06
C LYS A 162 33.19 -15.02 -10.17
N ILE A 163 31.89 -15.14 -9.94
CA ILE A 163 30.87 -15.41 -10.96
C ILE A 163 30.00 -14.17 -11.01
N ALA A 164 29.82 -13.60 -12.19
CA ALA A 164 28.99 -12.44 -12.44
C ALA A 164 27.93 -12.83 -13.48
N LEU A 165 26.67 -12.78 -13.11
CA LEU A 165 25.55 -13.14 -13.96
C LEU A 165 24.59 -11.96 -14.09
N THR A 166 24.01 -11.81 -15.29
CA THR A 166 23.00 -10.82 -15.59
C THR A 166 21.81 -11.48 -16.29
N GLY A 167 20.61 -10.97 -16.02
CA GLY A 167 19.38 -11.38 -16.67
C GLY A 167 18.55 -10.16 -17.05
N HIS A 168 17.78 -10.29 -18.11
CA HIS A 168 16.87 -9.26 -18.59
C HIS A 168 15.53 -9.89 -18.94
N GLU A 169 14.43 -9.28 -18.51
CA GLU A 169 13.10 -9.79 -18.80
C GLU A 169 12.06 -8.69 -18.98
N ILE A 170 10.95 -9.04 -19.68
CA ILE A 170 9.72 -8.27 -19.67
C ILE A 170 8.66 -9.11 -18.97
N ARG A 171 8.19 -8.64 -17.81
CA ARG A 171 7.24 -9.37 -16.97
C ARG A 171 5.83 -8.86 -17.13
N PRO A 172 4.86 -9.75 -17.35
CA PRO A 172 3.45 -9.41 -17.22
C PRO A 172 2.99 -9.45 -15.75
N GLY A 173 2.05 -8.58 -15.42
CA GLY A 173 1.43 -8.49 -14.11
C GLY A 173 0.05 -7.87 -14.19
N TRP A 174 -0.52 -7.57 -13.04
CA TRP A 174 -1.78 -6.86 -12.94
C TRP A 174 -1.66 -5.65 -12.02
N VAL A 175 -2.53 -4.68 -12.25
CA VAL A 175 -2.58 -3.42 -11.50
C VAL A 175 -3.98 -3.15 -11.00
N ILE A 176 -4.08 -2.67 -9.77
CA ILE A 176 -5.27 -2.00 -9.24
C ILE A 176 -4.84 -0.65 -8.67
N GLY A 177 -5.72 0.34 -8.81
CA GLY A 177 -5.41 1.69 -8.32
C GLY A 177 -6.64 2.52 -8.07
N ALA A 178 -6.42 3.65 -7.42
CA ALA A 178 -7.44 4.66 -7.21
C ALA A 178 -6.81 6.05 -7.31
N GLY A 179 -7.61 7.03 -7.73
CA GLY A 179 -7.14 8.39 -7.87
C GLY A 179 -8.26 9.42 -7.79
N MET A 180 -7.81 10.66 -7.64
CA MET A 180 -8.65 11.84 -7.73
C MET A 180 -8.08 12.77 -8.79
N GLU A 181 -8.97 13.39 -9.55
CA GLU A 181 -8.62 14.35 -10.59
C GLU A 181 -9.45 15.62 -10.41
N TYR A 182 -8.85 16.76 -10.60
CA TYR A 182 -9.49 18.07 -10.49
C TYR A 182 -9.31 18.88 -11.77
N ALA A 183 -10.41 19.26 -12.38
CA ALA A 183 -10.43 20.11 -13.57
C ALA A 183 -10.06 21.56 -13.20
N LEU A 184 -8.96 22.06 -13.75
CA LEU A 184 -8.46 23.44 -13.56
C LEU A 184 -9.25 24.42 -14.43
N ALA A 185 -8.59 25.08 -15.35
CA ALA A 185 -9.16 26.00 -16.33
C ALA A 185 -9.01 25.44 -17.73
N GLY A 186 -10.02 25.64 -18.56
CA GLY A 186 -10.06 25.08 -19.93
C GLY A 186 -10.05 23.54 -19.88
N ASN A 187 -9.17 22.95 -20.65
CA ASN A 187 -9.09 21.50 -20.86
C ASN A 187 -8.07 20.79 -19.94
N TRP A 188 -7.53 21.50 -18.95
CA TRP A 188 -6.49 20.98 -18.07
C TRP A 188 -7.07 20.43 -16.77
N SER A 189 -6.51 19.32 -16.31
CA SER A 189 -6.77 18.76 -14.99
C SER A 189 -5.47 18.33 -14.30
N VAL A 190 -5.50 18.26 -12.98
CA VAL A 190 -4.43 17.67 -12.14
C VAL A 190 -4.96 16.43 -11.48
N ARG A 191 -4.12 15.41 -11.33
CA ARG A 191 -4.49 14.15 -10.69
C ARG A 191 -3.46 13.69 -9.67
N GLY A 192 -3.96 13.02 -8.61
CA GLY A 192 -3.18 12.21 -7.70
C GLY A 192 -3.68 10.77 -7.78
N GLU A 193 -2.77 9.81 -7.87
CA GLU A 193 -3.10 8.41 -8.10
C GLU A 193 -2.19 7.49 -7.29
N TYR A 194 -2.76 6.46 -6.70
CA TYR A 194 -2.05 5.34 -6.11
C TYR A 194 -2.31 4.08 -6.93
N ASN A 195 -1.25 3.32 -7.20
CA ASN A 195 -1.33 2.03 -7.87
C ASN A 195 -0.60 0.96 -7.07
N PHE A 196 -1.25 -0.18 -6.94
CA PHE A 196 -0.64 -1.43 -6.52
C PHE A 196 -0.46 -2.32 -7.75
N ILE A 197 0.76 -2.77 -7.99
CA ILE A 197 1.09 -3.68 -9.09
C ILE A 197 1.67 -4.96 -8.51
N ASN A 198 1.20 -6.09 -9.00
CA ASN A 198 1.74 -7.40 -8.66
C ASN A 198 2.22 -8.11 -9.92
N PHE A 199 3.46 -8.52 -9.89
CA PHE A 199 4.09 -9.39 -10.87
C PHE A 199 4.25 -10.77 -10.22
N PRO A 200 3.48 -11.79 -10.66
CA PRO A 200 3.57 -13.15 -10.12
C PRO A 200 4.93 -13.78 -10.41
N ASP A 201 5.16 -14.95 -9.82
CA ASP A 201 6.39 -15.69 -10.06
C ASP A 201 6.66 -15.86 -11.56
N HIS A 202 7.85 -15.46 -11.98
CA HIS A 202 8.31 -15.57 -13.35
C HIS A 202 9.76 -16.06 -13.38
N GLY A 203 10.03 -17.05 -14.23
CA GLY A 203 11.37 -17.59 -14.44
C GLY A 203 12.11 -16.85 -15.54
N PHE A 204 13.38 -16.61 -15.37
CA PHE A 204 14.27 -16.00 -16.34
C PHE A 204 15.68 -16.56 -16.26
N ASP A 205 16.44 -16.43 -17.35
CA ASP A 205 17.80 -16.93 -17.46
C ASP A 205 18.80 -15.88 -16.99
N LEU A 206 19.74 -16.31 -16.14
CA LEU A 206 20.91 -15.56 -15.76
C LEU A 206 22.13 -16.11 -16.50
N ASN A 207 22.81 -15.24 -17.24
CA ASN A 207 23.97 -15.59 -18.04
C ASN A 207 25.16 -14.72 -17.70
N GLY A 208 26.36 -15.29 -17.73
CA GLY A 208 27.58 -14.54 -17.45
C GLY A 208 28.84 -15.39 -17.51
N THR A 209 29.87 -14.95 -16.80
CA THR A 209 31.17 -15.62 -16.81
C THR A 209 31.74 -15.77 -15.41
N ASN A 210 32.58 -16.76 -15.23
CA ASN A 210 33.42 -16.89 -14.04
C ASN A 210 34.79 -16.18 -14.24
N THR A 211 35.62 -16.20 -13.22
CA THR A 211 36.98 -15.56 -13.20
C THR A 211 37.89 -16.08 -14.31
N THR A 212 37.69 -17.30 -14.80
CA THR A 212 38.48 -17.88 -15.87
C THR A 212 37.92 -17.58 -17.28
N GLY A 213 36.81 -16.82 -17.35
CA GLY A 213 36.12 -16.52 -18.62
C GLY A 213 35.19 -17.65 -19.11
N ALA A 214 35.02 -18.71 -18.34
CA ALA A 214 34.07 -19.76 -18.70
C ALA A 214 32.65 -19.28 -18.57
N LEU A 215 31.77 -19.60 -19.53
CA LEU A 215 30.37 -19.28 -19.53
C LEU A 215 29.65 -20.03 -18.38
N VAL A 216 28.80 -19.30 -17.69
CA VAL A 216 27.93 -19.81 -16.61
C VAL A 216 26.51 -19.36 -16.90
N ALA A 217 25.56 -20.28 -16.85
CA ALA A 217 24.15 -19.99 -16.99
C ALA A 217 23.38 -20.70 -15.89
N THR A 218 22.32 -20.07 -15.38
CA THR A 218 21.40 -20.65 -14.40
C THR A 218 20.03 -20.01 -14.52
N ASP A 219 19.00 -20.76 -14.18
CA ASP A 219 17.64 -20.27 -14.10
C ASP A 219 17.40 -19.59 -12.74
N ALA A 220 16.62 -18.54 -12.75
CA ALA A 220 16.15 -17.85 -11.54
C ALA A 220 14.66 -17.56 -11.67
N SER A 221 13.99 -17.37 -10.55
CA SER A 221 12.63 -16.86 -10.54
C SER A 221 12.46 -15.78 -9.49
N THR A 222 11.60 -14.82 -9.79
CA THR A 222 11.28 -13.72 -8.88
C THR A 222 9.79 -13.47 -8.85
N ARG A 223 9.32 -12.97 -7.70
CA ARG A 223 8.00 -12.35 -7.52
C ARG A 223 8.21 -10.92 -7.09
N GLN A 224 7.38 -10.00 -7.59
CA GLN A 224 7.53 -8.59 -7.24
C GLN A 224 6.20 -7.90 -6.99
N THR A 225 6.19 -7.02 -6.00
CA THR A 225 5.08 -6.12 -5.72
C THR A 225 5.56 -4.67 -5.70
N LEU A 226 4.77 -3.75 -6.28
CA LEU A 226 5.09 -2.34 -6.34
C LEU A 226 3.91 -1.50 -5.81
N HIS A 227 4.24 -0.48 -5.05
CA HIS A 227 3.34 0.58 -4.60
C HIS A 227 3.80 1.88 -5.25
N LEU A 228 2.97 2.46 -6.11
CA LEU A 228 3.31 3.67 -6.85
C LEU A 228 2.40 4.82 -6.42
N LEU A 229 2.98 5.95 -6.06
CA LEU A 229 2.26 7.21 -5.89
C LEU A 229 2.62 8.11 -7.07
N LYS A 230 1.61 8.54 -7.84
CA LYS A 230 1.78 9.37 -9.04
C LYS A 230 1.01 10.68 -8.88
N LEU A 231 1.63 11.77 -9.32
CA LEU A 231 0.98 13.06 -9.55
C LEU A 231 1.06 13.37 -11.04
N GLY A 232 -0.02 13.87 -11.62
CA GLY A 232 -0.07 14.09 -13.07
C GLY A 232 -0.89 15.30 -13.47
N VAL A 233 -0.71 15.69 -14.72
CA VAL A 233 -1.47 16.72 -15.39
C VAL A 233 -2.01 16.13 -16.69
N ASN A 234 -3.30 16.29 -16.96
CA ASN A 234 -3.96 15.86 -18.17
C ASN A 234 -4.45 17.05 -18.98
N TYR A 235 -4.45 16.89 -20.29
CA TYR A 235 -5.13 17.76 -21.25
C TYR A 235 -6.19 16.95 -21.97
N GLN A 236 -7.44 17.38 -21.89
CA GLN A 236 -8.57 16.77 -22.55
C GLN A 236 -8.74 17.36 -23.96
N PHE A 237 -8.80 16.50 -24.97
CA PHE A 237 -9.00 16.92 -26.35
C PHE A 237 -10.49 17.16 -26.64
N GLY A 238 -10.79 18.15 -27.46
CA GLY A 238 -12.15 18.56 -27.76
C GLY A 238 -12.54 19.80 -26.94
N ALA A 239 -13.51 20.57 -27.43
CA ALA A 239 -14.06 21.66 -26.63
C ALA A 239 -14.77 21.04 -25.44
N PRO A 240 -14.54 21.47 -24.19
CA PRO A 240 -15.52 21.25 -23.16
C PRO A 240 -16.79 21.93 -23.73
N ASP A 241 -17.78 21.13 -24.16
CA ASP A 241 -19.08 21.69 -24.46
C ASP A 241 -19.44 22.57 -23.28
N ALA A 242 -19.50 23.87 -23.52
CA ALA A 242 -19.93 24.82 -22.53
C ALA A 242 -21.26 24.31 -22.01
N ALA A 243 -21.18 23.57 -20.94
CA ALA A 243 -22.22 23.05 -20.10
C ALA A 243 -23.58 22.94 -20.80
N LYS A 244 -23.90 21.77 -21.37
CA LYS A 244 -25.27 21.30 -21.16
C LYS A 244 -25.38 21.15 -19.64
N PRO A 245 -26.31 21.89 -18.99
CA PRO A 245 -26.52 21.68 -17.57
C PRO A 245 -26.89 20.21 -17.40
N ILE A 246 -25.95 19.38 -16.98
CA ILE A 246 -26.26 18.09 -16.38
C ILE A 246 -27.00 18.55 -15.12
N ALA A 247 -28.33 18.33 -15.11
CA ALA A 247 -29.11 18.62 -13.91
C ALA A 247 -28.36 17.96 -12.78
N PRO A 248 -27.79 18.72 -11.82
CA PRO A 248 -27.10 18.11 -10.73
C PRO A 248 -28.13 17.20 -10.07
N LEU A 249 -27.83 15.90 -9.95
CA LEU A 249 -28.46 15.05 -8.96
C LEU A 249 -27.96 15.51 -7.56
N TYR A 250 -28.04 16.81 -7.33
CA TYR A 250 -27.84 17.39 -6.03
C TYR A 250 -29.16 17.21 -5.28
N TYR A 251 -29.38 16.00 -4.79
CA TYR A 251 -30.21 15.84 -3.63
C TYR A 251 -29.38 16.42 -2.48
N ALA A 252 -29.80 17.57 -1.96
CA ALA A 252 -29.42 17.94 -0.61
C ALA A 252 -29.77 16.71 0.26
N PRO A 253 -28.84 16.16 1.03
CA PRO A 253 -29.13 14.97 1.83
C PRO A 253 -30.30 15.32 2.76
N THR A 254 -31.44 14.66 2.55
CA THR A 254 -32.61 14.78 3.43
C THR A 254 -32.35 14.08 4.76
N GLY A 255 -31.21 13.39 4.89
CA GLY A 255 -30.78 12.60 6.01
C GLY A 255 -29.47 13.05 6.65
N PHE A 256 -28.71 12.10 7.12
CA PHE A 256 -27.41 12.36 7.77
C PHE A 256 -26.37 12.85 6.74
N ASN A 257 -25.71 13.97 7.06
CA ASN A 257 -24.61 14.50 6.23
C ASN A 257 -23.28 13.85 6.63
N TRP A 258 -22.72 13.05 5.72
CA TRP A 258 -21.45 12.37 5.92
C TRP A 258 -20.23 13.28 5.70
N THR A 259 -20.40 14.52 5.21
CA THR A 259 -19.30 15.48 5.06
C THR A 259 -18.80 15.96 6.41
N GLY A 260 -17.50 16.06 6.58
CA GLY A 260 -16.85 16.65 7.75
C GLY A 260 -15.77 15.77 8.36
N LEU A 261 -15.09 16.35 9.34
CA LEU A 261 -14.13 15.62 10.17
C LEU A 261 -14.85 14.73 11.17
N TYR A 262 -14.26 13.58 11.48
CA TYR A 262 -14.74 12.74 12.56
C TYR A 262 -13.60 12.15 13.38
N VAL A 263 -13.89 11.83 14.60
CA VAL A 263 -13.05 11.03 15.49
C VAL A 263 -13.85 9.87 16.04
N GLY A 264 -13.21 8.78 16.34
CA GLY A 264 -13.91 7.59 16.83
C GLY A 264 -13.03 6.66 17.63
N ALA A 265 -13.71 5.72 18.27
CA ALA A 265 -13.11 4.59 18.96
C ALA A 265 -13.56 3.29 18.32
N GLN A 266 -12.69 2.29 18.37
CA GLN A 266 -12.95 0.97 17.80
C GLN A 266 -12.37 -0.14 18.64
N ALA A 267 -13.00 -1.30 18.56
CA ALA A 267 -12.51 -2.54 19.14
C ALA A 267 -12.82 -3.70 18.20
N GLY A 268 -12.05 -4.75 18.29
CA GLY A 268 -12.24 -5.89 17.42
C GLY A 268 -11.38 -7.09 17.78
N ALA A 269 -11.45 -8.08 16.90
CA ALA A 269 -10.63 -9.28 16.97
C ALA A 269 -10.00 -9.54 15.61
N GLY A 270 -8.81 -10.12 15.64
CA GLY A 270 -8.08 -10.48 14.44
C GLY A 270 -7.48 -11.86 14.53
N SER A 271 -7.26 -12.41 13.34
CA SER A 271 -6.45 -13.60 13.13
C SER A 271 -5.23 -13.19 12.30
N ASN A 272 -4.07 -13.62 12.74
CA ASN A 272 -2.80 -13.39 12.06
C ASN A 272 -2.26 -14.74 11.57
N SER A 273 -1.93 -14.83 10.29
CA SER A 273 -1.29 -15.98 9.67
C SER A 273 0.20 -15.67 9.48
N ILE A 274 1.07 -16.47 10.10
CA ILE A 274 2.49 -16.22 10.21
C ILE A 274 3.26 -17.41 9.63
N ALA A 275 4.26 -17.14 8.79
CA ALA A 275 5.20 -18.15 8.32
C ALA A 275 6.64 -17.74 8.67
N TRP A 276 7.35 -18.61 9.38
CA TRP A 276 8.78 -18.48 9.64
C TRP A 276 9.52 -19.34 8.61
N ARG A 277 9.93 -18.72 7.51
CA ARG A 277 10.42 -19.42 6.32
C ARG A 277 11.71 -20.20 6.53
N ASP A 278 12.57 -19.73 7.42
CA ASP A 278 13.89 -20.34 7.65
C ASP A 278 13.88 -21.48 8.68
N TYR A 279 12.84 -21.55 9.54
CA TYR A 279 12.74 -22.53 10.64
C TYR A 279 11.54 -23.46 10.50
N ASP A 280 10.50 -23.07 9.82
CA ASP A 280 9.33 -23.87 9.53
C ASP A 280 8.91 -23.66 8.07
N PRO A 281 9.68 -24.15 7.10
CA PRO A 281 9.39 -23.94 5.68
C PRO A 281 8.07 -24.58 5.22
N SER A 282 7.55 -25.53 5.98
CA SER A 282 6.29 -26.23 5.67
C SER A 282 5.06 -25.65 6.37
N GLY A 283 5.22 -24.70 7.33
CA GLY A 283 4.17 -24.32 8.25
C GLY A 283 3.85 -22.84 8.27
N LYS A 284 2.57 -22.53 7.99
CA LYS A 284 1.90 -21.32 8.48
C LYS A 284 1.17 -21.70 9.76
N PHE A 285 1.26 -20.85 10.77
CA PHE A 285 0.41 -20.97 11.96
C PHE A 285 -0.41 -19.70 12.15
N SER A 286 -1.60 -19.88 12.68
CA SER A 286 -2.51 -18.78 12.93
C SER A 286 -2.51 -18.43 14.40
N THR A 287 -2.55 -17.13 14.68
CA THR A 287 -2.71 -16.58 16.02
C THR A 287 -3.95 -15.70 16.03
N THR A 288 -4.58 -15.57 17.17
CA THR A 288 -5.79 -14.75 17.33
C THR A 288 -5.67 -13.84 18.53
N GLY A 289 -6.41 -12.74 18.52
CA GLY A 289 -6.42 -11.83 19.66
C GLY A 289 -7.38 -10.67 19.46
N GLY A 290 -7.57 -9.89 20.52
CA GLY A 290 -8.37 -8.69 20.53
C GLY A 290 -7.51 -7.43 20.47
N PHE A 291 -8.10 -6.35 20.02
CA PHE A 291 -7.48 -5.02 19.99
C PHE A 291 -8.53 -3.92 20.21
N GLY A 292 -8.05 -2.73 20.58
CA GLY A 292 -8.85 -1.54 20.70
C GLY A 292 -8.03 -0.30 20.37
N GLY A 293 -8.68 0.73 19.87
CA GLY A 293 -7.97 1.92 19.41
C GLY A 293 -8.87 3.06 19.03
N GLY A 294 -8.26 4.05 18.38
CA GLY A 294 -8.93 5.24 17.90
C GLY A 294 -8.73 5.45 16.41
N GLN A 295 -9.60 6.25 15.83
CA GLN A 295 -9.54 6.69 14.45
C GLN A 295 -9.87 8.18 14.32
N ILE A 296 -9.32 8.78 13.29
CA ILE A 296 -9.64 10.13 12.82
C ILE A 296 -9.78 10.09 11.32
N GLY A 297 -10.76 10.79 10.78
CA GLY A 297 -10.94 10.85 9.35
C GLY A 297 -11.68 12.09 8.88
N ALA A 298 -11.75 12.23 7.59
CA ALA A 298 -12.50 13.27 6.90
C ALA A 298 -13.22 12.68 5.71
N ASP A 299 -14.47 13.04 5.55
CA ASP A 299 -15.31 12.64 4.42
C ASP A 299 -15.87 13.85 3.67
N VAL A 300 -16.14 13.63 2.41
CA VAL A 300 -16.91 14.52 1.55
C VAL A 300 -18.03 13.71 0.91
N GLN A 301 -19.27 14.09 1.17
CA GLN A 301 -20.44 13.49 0.54
C GLN A 301 -20.83 14.26 -0.71
N LEU A 302 -20.94 13.57 -1.82
CA LEU A 302 -21.33 14.08 -3.12
C LEU A 302 -22.56 13.29 -3.61
N GLY A 303 -23.75 13.81 -3.31
CA GLY A 303 -25.00 13.08 -3.53
C GLY A 303 -25.07 11.81 -2.67
N VAL A 304 -25.19 10.65 -3.31
CA VAL A 304 -25.19 9.35 -2.62
C VAL A 304 -23.79 8.78 -2.38
N MET A 305 -22.75 9.39 -2.94
CA MET A 305 -21.37 8.91 -2.81
C MET A 305 -20.64 9.64 -1.69
N VAL A 306 -19.80 8.91 -0.96
CA VAL A 306 -18.92 9.44 0.08
C VAL A 306 -17.50 9.06 -0.25
N PHE A 307 -16.62 10.05 -0.23
CA PHE A 307 -15.18 9.88 -0.39
C PHE A 307 -14.50 10.34 0.90
N GLY A 308 -13.55 9.58 1.38
CA GLY A 308 -12.89 9.93 2.64
C GLY A 308 -11.48 9.40 2.77
N VAL A 309 -10.82 9.93 3.79
CA VAL A 309 -9.53 9.42 4.28
C VAL A 309 -9.65 9.16 5.77
N GLU A 310 -8.99 8.10 6.24
CA GLU A 310 -9.04 7.69 7.64
C GLU A 310 -7.66 7.23 8.09
N ALA A 311 -7.24 7.70 9.26
CA ALA A 311 -6.07 7.18 9.97
C ALA A 311 -6.52 6.49 11.25
N GLU A 312 -5.97 5.33 11.52
CA GLU A 312 -6.32 4.49 12.68
C GLU A 312 -5.06 4.05 13.40
N ILE A 313 -5.17 3.90 14.71
CA ILE A 313 -4.17 3.23 15.54
C ILE A 313 -4.89 2.38 16.57
N ALA A 314 -4.46 1.13 16.70
CA ALA A 314 -5.02 0.19 17.67
C ALA A 314 -3.90 -0.59 18.36
N GLY A 315 -4.01 -0.69 19.70
CA GLY A 315 -3.17 -1.55 20.51
C GLY A 315 -3.90 -2.85 20.85
N GLY A 316 -3.17 -3.95 20.95
CA GLY A 316 -3.79 -5.23 21.18
C GLY A 316 -2.81 -6.34 21.54
N ASN A 317 -3.33 -7.54 21.52
CA ASN A 317 -2.56 -8.75 21.76
C ASN A 317 -2.99 -9.84 20.77
N ILE A 318 -2.61 -9.64 19.49
CA ILE A 318 -2.81 -10.67 18.48
C ILE A 318 -1.52 -11.48 18.42
N GLY A 319 -1.50 -12.61 19.11
CA GLY A 319 -0.29 -13.40 19.23
C GLY A 319 -0.54 -14.87 19.50
N GLY A 320 0.51 -15.67 19.34
CA GLY A 320 0.48 -17.11 19.61
C GLY A 320 1.85 -17.74 19.52
N THR A 321 1.89 -19.01 19.91
CA THR A 321 3.11 -19.82 19.93
C THR A 321 2.88 -21.09 19.13
N ARG A 322 3.83 -21.43 18.26
CA ARG A 322 3.90 -22.72 17.60
C ARG A 322 5.02 -23.56 18.19
N ARG A 323 4.67 -24.75 18.65
CA ARG A 323 5.61 -25.76 19.18
C ARG A 323 5.68 -26.93 18.23
N PHE A 324 6.90 -27.41 17.98
CA PHE A 324 7.14 -28.64 17.25
C PHE A 324 8.50 -29.24 17.63
N MET A 325 8.68 -30.50 17.32
CA MET A 325 9.95 -31.19 17.45
C MET A 325 10.59 -31.30 16.08
N GLN A 326 11.85 -30.90 15.97
CA GLN A 326 12.67 -31.14 14.79
C GLN A 326 13.84 -32.03 15.23
N ASP A 327 13.81 -33.28 14.85
CA ASP A 327 14.68 -34.33 15.36
C ASP A 327 14.57 -34.44 16.89
N LEU A 328 15.64 -34.08 17.63
CA LEU A 328 15.68 -34.09 19.10
C LEU A 328 15.55 -32.67 19.70
N ILE A 329 15.31 -31.65 18.87
CA ILE A 329 15.24 -30.26 19.30
C ILE A 329 13.77 -29.85 19.43
N ALA A 330 13.38 -29.39 20.60
CA ALA A 330 12.11 -28.71 20.79
C ALA A 330 12.24 -27.28 20.30
N VAL A 331 11.36 -26.87 19.39
CA VAL A 331 11.33 -25.52 18.79
C VAL A 331 10.04 -24.81 19.19
N ASP A 332 10.17 -23.66 19.81
CA ASP A 332 9.06 -22.76 20.14
C ASP A 332 9.21 -21.45 19.36
N LEU A 333 8.30 -21.22 18.43
CA LEU A 333 8.20 -19.95 17.67
C LEU A 333 7.04 -19.13 18.23
N LYS A 334 7.29 -17.90 18.66
CA LYS A 334 6.26 -16.99 19.16
C LYS A 334 6.28 -15.68 18.38
N THR A 335 5.11 -15.22 18.00
CA THR A 335 4.91 -13.88 17.41
C THR A 335 3.73 -13.20 18.09
N ARG A 336 3.88 -11.90 18.35
CA ARG A 336 2.85 -11.05 18.93
C ARG A 336 2.88 -9.67 18.29
N THR A 337 1.73 -9.20 17.85
CA THR A 337 1.53 -7.83 17.36
C THR A 337 1.02 -6.97 18.51
N ASP A 338 1.76 -5.91 18.86
CA ASP A 338 1.45 -5.00 19.96
C ASP A 338 0.55 -3.86 19.53
N TRP A 339 0.80 -3.31 18.33
CA TRP A 339 -0.05 -2.28 17.74
C TRP A 339 -0.07 -2.37 16.22
N LEU A 340 -1.16 -1.89 15.67
CA LEU A 340 -1.39 -1.74 14.23
C LEU A 340 -1.86 -0.32 13.95
N ALA A 341 -1.25 0.34 12.98
CA ALA A 341 -1.68 1.63 12.45
C ALA A 341 -1.99 1.50 10.96
N THR A 342 -3.03 2.20 10.49
CA THR A 342 -3.39 2.24 9.08
C THR A 342 -3.69 3.66 8.63
N ALA A 343 -3.41 3.95 7.36
CA ALA A 343 -3.85 5.16 6.68
C ALA A 343 -4.52 4.76 5.35
N THR A 344 -5.80 5.07 5.21
CA THR A 344 -6.65 4.56 4.13
C THR A 344 -7.44 5.66 3.45
N ALA A 345 -7.70 5.49 2.15
CA ALA A 345 -8.77 6.18 1.46
C ALA A 345 -10.01 5.27 1.41
N ARG A 346 -11.20 5.86 1.48
CA ARG A 346 -12.46 5.13 1.40
C ARG A 346 -13.41 5.74 0.37
N ILE A 347 -14.18 4.88 -0.27
CA ILE A 347 -15.28 5.25 -1.16
C ILE A 347 -16.52 4.47 -0.74
N GLY A 348 -17.64 5.14 -0.62
CA GLY A 348 -18.88 4.52 -0.17
C GLY A 348 -20.11 5.10 -0.82
N MET A 349 -21.22 4.42 -0.58
CA MET A 349 -22.54 4.80 -1.08
C MET A 349 -23.52 4.88 0.09
N VAL A 350 -24.25 5.99 0.15
CA VAL A 350 -25.32 6.22 1.15
C VAL A 350 -26.61 5.59 0.66
N THR A 351 -27.23 4.81 1.53
CA THR A 351 -28.57 4.22 1.29
C THR A 351 -29.49 4.55 2.46
N ASN A 352 -30.78 4.76 2.19
CA ASN A 352 -31.79 5.11 3.20
C ASN A 352 -31.36 6.25 4.13
N ASP A 353 -30.65 7.24 3.59
CA ASP A 353 -30.21 8.48 4.26
C ASP A 353 -29.28 8.31 5.48
N ARG A 354 -29.12 7.10 6.01
CA ARG A 354 -28.39 6.82 7.26
C ARG A 354 -27.38 5.70 7.18
N TRP A 355 -27.40 4.89 6.12
CA TRP A 355 -26.47 3.80 5.92
C TRP A 355 -25.41 4.19 4.92
N LEU A 356 -24.14 4.03 5.30
CA LEU A 356 -23.00 4.15 4.41
C LEU A 356 -22.34 2.78 4.27
N THR A 357 -22.38 2.23 3.05
CA THR A 357 -21.61 1.03 2.71
C THR A 357 -20.36 1.48 1.96
N TYR A 358 -19.18 1.01 2.34
CA TYR A 358 -17.93 1.47 1.77
C TYR A 358 -16.89 0.37 1.62
N VAL A 359 -15.93 0.62 0.73
CA VAL A 359 -14.67 -0.09 0.63
C VAL A 359 -13.54 0.89 0.92
N LYS A 360 -12.42 0.39 1.42
CA LYS A 360 -11.24 1.19 1.73
C LYS A 360 -9.97 0.46 1.37
N GLY A 361 -8.90 1.23 1.14
CA GLY A 361 -7.58 0.68 0.88
C GLY A 361 -6.49 1.69 1.21
N GLY A 362 -5.31 1.20 1.56
CA GLY A 362 -4.21 2.05 1.95
C GLY A 362 -3.02 1.29 2.50
N ILE A 363 -2.24 1.98 3.33
CA ILE A 363 -1.02 1.45 3.95
C ILE A 363 -1.29 1.02 5.39
N ALA A 364 -0.52 0.03 5.84
CA ALA A 364 -0.53 -0.47 7.20
C ALA A 364 0.90 -0.51 7.76
N ALA A 365 1.02 -0.34 9.08
CA ALA A 365 2.25 -0.56 9.83
C ALA A 365 1.91 -1.27 11.14
N ALA A 366 2.63 -2.33 11.47
CA ALA A 366 2.45 -3.10 12.70
C ALA A 366 3.79 -3.25 13.44
N HIS A 367 3.74 -3.21 14.76
CA HIS A 367 4.89 -3.53 15.59
C HIS A 367 4.74 -4.95 16.13
N ASP A 368 5.69 -5.79 15.75
CA ASP A 368 5.70 -7.20 16.08
C ASP A 368 6.89 -7.55 16.97
N GLN A 369 6.63 -8.42 17.95
CA GLN A 369 7.65 -9.09 18.76
C GLN A 369 7.73 -10.55 18.35
N HIS A 370 8.95 -11.01 18.12
CA HIS A 370 9.24 -12.39 17.73
C HIS A 370 10.19 -13.02 18.73
N SER A 371 9.96 -14.28 19.07
CA SER A 371 10.91 -15.05 19.86
C SER A 371 11.02 -16.49 19.34
N LEU A 372 12.22 -17.02 19.41
CA LEU A 372 12.59 -18.39 19.08
C LEU A 372 13.28 -18.99 20.30
N SER A 373 12.73 -20.07 20.82
CA SER A 373 13.37 -20.88 21.86
C SER A 373 13.66 -22.28 21.31
N LEU A 374 14.89 -22.73 21.51
CA LEU A 374 15.37 -24.06 21.14
C LEU A 374 15.79 -24.79 22.41
N ALA A 375 15.38 -26.03 22.56
CA ALA A 375 15.76 -26.85 23.71
C ALA A 375 16.10 -28.28 23.29
N MET A 376 17.30 -28.73 23.66
CA MET A 376 17.79 -30.13 23.57
C MET A 376 18.83 -30.31 24.69
N ASP A 377 18.42 -30.98 25.77
CA ASP A 377 19.28 -31.14 26.96
C ASP A 377 20.70 -31.72 26.63
N PRO A 378 21.83 -31.05 27.01
CA PRO A 378 21.94 -29.83 27.80
C PRO A 378 21.93 -28.49 27.00
N LEU A 379 21.55 -28.51 25.73
CA LEU A 379 21.62 -27.37 24.82
C LEU A 379 20.34 -26.53 24.90
N SER A 380 20.49 -25.20 24.96
CA SER A 380 19.36 -24.27 24.87
C SER A 380 19.74 -22.97 24.16
N ALA A 381 18.77 -22.35 23.52
CA ALA A 381 18.90 -21.01 22.95
C ALA A 381 17.57 -20.26 23.11
N ASP A 382 17.62 -19.03 23.60
CA ASP A 382 16.49 -18.12 23.68
C ASP A 382 16.86 -16.82 22.98
N LEU A 383 16.16 -16.55 21.89
CA LEU A 383 16.39 -15.40 21.03
C LEU A 383 15.09 -14.61 20.89
N ALA A 384 15.17 -13.28 20.94
CA ALA A 384 14.03 -12.39 20.76
C ALA A 384 14.39 -11.17 19.93
N GLY A 385 13.39 -10.60 19.26
CA GLY A 385 13.55 -9.37 18.48
C GLY A 385 12.22 -8.69 18.29
N SER A 386 12.26 -7.40 17.98
CA SER A 386 11.07 -6.64 17.62
C SER A 386 11.28 -5.84 16.35
N ARG A 387 10.21 -5.62 15.60
CA ARG A 387 10.27 -4.89 14.34
C ARG A 387 8.96 -4.21 13.99
N ILE A 388 9.05 -3.13 13.22
CA ILE A 388 7.91 -2.53 12.56
C ILE A 388 7.85 -3.07 11.14
N HIS A 389 6.78 -3.80 10.84
CA HIS A 389 6.45 -4.26 9.50
C HIS A 389 5.52 -3.24 8.83
N THR A 390 5.69 -3.05 7.53
CA THR A 390 4.83 -2.19 6.73
C THR A 390 4.23 -2.98 5.57
N GLY A 391 3.01 -2.63 5.20
CA GLY A 391 2.31 -3.32 4.14
C GLY A 391 1.09 -2.56 3.67
N PHE A 392 0.12 -3.27 3.12
CA PHE A 392 -1.12 -2.68 2.67
C PHE A 392 -2.33 -3.22 3.44
N VAL A 393 -3.42 -2.45 3.39
CA VAL A 393 -4.72 -2.85 3.92
C VAL A 393 -5.79 -2.63 2.86
N VAL A 394 -6.69 -3.61 2.74
CA VAL A 394 -7.95 -3.47 2.00
C VAL A 394 -9.08 -3.89 2.91
N GLY A 395 -10.22 -3.19 2.82
CA GLY A 395 -11.33 -3.48 3.70
C GLY A 395 -12.67 -3.05 3.12
N ALA A 396 -13.72 -3.52 3.78
CA ALA A 396 -15.08 -3.12 3.51
C ALA A 396 -15.85 -2.96 4.82
N GLY A 397 -16.82 -2.06 4.82
CA GLY A 397 -17.60 -1.81 6.01
C GLY A 397 -18.98 -1.23 5.73
N VAL A 398 -19.77 -1.24 6.76
CA VAL A 398 -21.05 -0.55 6.84
C VAL A 398 -21.05 0.37 8.05
N GLU A 399 -21.57 1.57 7.90
CA GLU A 399 -21.68 2.56 8.96
C GLU A 399 -23.13 3.07 9.01
N TYR A 400 -23.69 3.15 10.21
CA TYR A 400 -25.06 3.57 10.47
C TYR A 400 -25.10 4.82 11.34
N ALA A 401 -25.71 5.88 10.87
CA ALA A 401 -25.94 7.10 11.61
C ALA A 401 -27.15 6.97 12.52
N PHE A 402 -26.92 6.74 13.82
CA PHE A 402 -27.99 6.54 14.81
C PHE A 402 -28.41 7.83 15.52
N ALA A 403 -27.60 8.89 15.47
CA ALA A 403 -27.91 10.20 16.03
C ALA A 403 -27.30 11.33 15.15
N PRO A 404 -27.64 12.59 15.34
CA PRO A 404 -27.23 13.68 14.45
C PRO A 404 -25.73 13.79 14.12
N ASN A 405 -24.86 13.44 15.09
CA ASN A 405 -23.40 13.50 14.95
C ASN A 405 -22.71 12.16 15.19
N TRP A 406 -23.50 11.09 15.44
CA TRP A 406 -22.97 9.80 15.84
C TRP A 406 -23.30 8.71 14.83
N SER A 407 -22.31 7.91 14.54
CA SER A 407 -22.46 6.70 13.73
C SER A 407 -21.76 5.51 14.37
N ALA A 408 -22.25 4.33 14.08
CA ALA A 408 -21.63 3.06 14.45
C ALA A 408 -21.20 2.33 13.18
N LYS A 409 -19.99 1.75 13.18
CA LYS A 409 -19.45 1.01 12.04
C LYS A 409 -19.17 -0.44 12.39
N LEU A 410 -19.34 -1.30 11.39
CA LEU A 410 -18.84 -2.67 11.33
C LEU A 410 -17.93 -2.77 10.12
N GLU A 411 -16.72 -3.28 10.29
CA GLU A 411 -15.70 -3.29 9.27
C GLU A 411 -14.88 -4.58 9.29
N TYR A 412 -14.55 -5.07 8.12
CA TYR A 412 -13.60 -6.15 7.92
C TYR A 412 -12.41 -5.65 7.11
N ASN A 413 -11.18 -5.97 7.56
CA ASN A 413 -9.94 -5.63 6.90
C ASN A 413 -9.08 -6.86 6.68
N TYR A 414 -8.50 -6.94 5.51
CA TYR A 414 -7.38 -7.78 5.17
C TYR A 414 -6.12 -6.92 5.15
N VAL A 415 -5.12 -7.28 5.95
CA VAL A 415 -3.83 -6.60 6.03
C VAL A 415 -2.75 -7.56 5.59
N ASP A 416 -1.93 -7.16 4.65
CA ASP A 416 -0.75 -7.90 4.21
C ASP A 416 0.48 -7.07 4.57
N LEU A 417 1.27 -7.59 5.51
CA LEU A 417 2.51 -6.97 5.97
C LEU A 417 3.73 -7.47 5.18
N GLY A 418 3.47 -8.30 4.15
CA GLY A 418 4.52 -8.85 3.31
C GLY A 418 5.43 -9.81 4.06
N SER A 419 6.64 -9.86 3.57
CA SER A 419 7.71 -10.73 4.06
C SER A 419 8.91 -9.86 4.43
N ASP A 420 9.39 -9.96 5.67
CA ASP A 420 10.53 -9.16 6.15
C ASP A 420 11.44 -9.98 7.06
N LYS A 421 12.73 -9.60 7.13
CA LYS A 421 13.71 -10.25 8.00
C LYS A 421 13.67 -9.67 9.39
N ALA A 422 13.32 -10.50 10.37
CA ALA A 422 13.50 -10.20 11.78
C ALA A 422 14.89 -10.64 12.24
N VAL A 423 15.59 -9.79 12.94
CA VAL A 423 16.83 -10.13 13.64
C VAL A 423 16.47 -10.45 15.07
N LEU A 424 16.82 -11.65 15.51
CA LEU A 424 16.64 -12.14 16.86
C LEU A 424 17.99 -12.15 17.57
N GLU A 425 18.03 -11.64 18.78
CA GLU A 425 19.23 -11.56 19.62
C GLU A 425 18.99 -12.30 20.93
N GLY A 426 20.00 -12.97 21.44
CA GLY A 426 19.89 -13.68 22.71
C GLY A 426 21.13 -14.50 23.04
N ASN A 427 20.96 -15.49 23.91
CA ASN A 427 22.05 -16.32 24.36
C ASN A 427 21.87 -17.77 23.88
N ILE A 428 22.99 -18.37 23.49
CA ILE A 428 23.05 -19.81 23.25
C ILE A 428 23.86 -20.42 24.39
N ASN A 429 23.38 -21.55 24.89
CA ASN A 429 24.10 -22.42 25.81
C ASN A 429 24.38 -23.76 25.12
N VAL A 430 25.49 -23.83 24.39
CA VAL A 430 25.96 -25.01 23.64
C VAL A 430 27.41 -25.27 24.08
N PRO A 431 27.66 -26.10 25.12
CA PRO A 431 29.02 -26.36 25.56
C PRO A 431 29.90 -26.94 24.44
N PRO A 432 31.14 -26.44 24.24
CA PRO A 432 31.83 -25.45 25.04
C PRO A 432 31.54 -23.98 24.68
N MET A 433 30.62 -23.72 23.74
CA MET A 433 30.25 -22.37 23.31
C MET A 433 29.04 -21.88 24.10
N ALA A 434 29.22 -20.80 24.86
CA ALA A 434 28.13 -20.05 25.47
C ALA A 434 28.37 -18.57 25.25
N GLY A 435 27.32 -17.82 24.87
CA GLY A 435 27.46 -16.39 24.64
C GLY A 435 26.35 -15.77 23.79
N PRO A 436 26.47 -14.48 23.49
CA PRO A 436 25.48 -13.77 22.66
C PRO A 436 25.48 -14.29 21.23
N TYR A 437 24.31 -14.46 20.68
CA TYR A 437 24.08 -14.94 19.32
C TYR A 437 23.03 -14.13 18.61
N TYR A 438 23.21 -13.97 17.31
CA TYR A 438 22.31 -13.24 16.44
C TYR A 438 21.81 -14.17 15.34
N LEU A 439 20.51 -14.18 15.14
CA LEU A 439 19.87 -15.00 14.16
C LEU A 439 18.91 -14.14 13.34
N SER A 440 18.83 -14.36 12.04
CA SER A 440 17.81 -13.70 11.22
C SER A 440 16.84 -14.71 10.67
N SER A 441 15.56 -14.40 10.70
CA SER A 441 14.51 -15.20 10.05
C SER A 441 13.62 -14.32 9.18
N THR A 442 13.23 -14.86 8.04
CA THR A 442 12.25 -14.26 7.16
C THR A 442 10.85 -14.60 7.68
N ILE A 443 10.08 -13.59 8.05
CA ILE A 443 8.72 -13.73 8.58
C ILE A 443 7.75 -13.11 7.60
N GLU A 444 6.81 -13.92 7.12
CA GLU A 444 5.68 -13.50 6.29
C GLU A 444 4.44 -13.40 7.16
N GLN A 445 3.67 -12.32 7.00
CA GLN A 445 2.55 -12.04 7.90
C GLN A 445 1.35 -11.44 7.17
N THR A 446 0.17 -12.06 7.38
CA THR A 446 -1.11 -11.53 6.90
C THR A 446 -2.15 -11.57 8.00
N MET A 447 -2.98 -10.53 8.10
CA MET A 447 -3.99 -10.42 9.15
C MET A 447 -5.40 -10.28 8.56
N GLN A 448 -6.36 -10.90 9.22
CA GLN A 448 -7.79 -10.73 8.98
C GLN A 448 -8.41 -10.13 10.25
N ILE A 449 -9.08 -9.00 10.12
CA ILE A 449 -9.50 -8.18 11.24
C ILE A 449 -10.99 -7.85 11.08
N ALA A 450 -11.81 -8.20 12.07
CA ALA A 450 -13.17 -7.75 12.18
C ALA A 450 -13.28 -6.77 13.35
N LYS A 451 -13.89 -5.62 13.13
CA LYS A 451 -14.01 -4.56 14.14
C LYS A 451 -15.34 -3.85 14.10
N ILE A 452 -15.73 -3.35 15.27
CA ILE A 452 -16.82 -2.42 15.47
C ILE A 452 -16.26 -1.10 15.97
N GLY A 453 -16.91 -0.01 15.64
CA GLY A 453 -16.49 1.31 16.08
C GLY A 453 -17.65 2.28 16.18
N VAL A 454 -17.39 3.38 16.87
CA VAL A 454 -18.32 4.51 16.98
C VAL A 454 -17.57 5.77 16.59
N ASN A 455 -18.17 6.59 15.76
CA ASN A 455 -17.63 7.87 15.31
C ASN A 455 -18.49 9.04 15.79
N TYR A 456 -17.82 10.09 16.18
CA TYR A 456 -18.43 11.42 16.38
C TYR A 456 -17.96 12.32 15.24
N ARG A 457 -18.92 12.84 14.48
CA ARG A 457 -18.68 13.74 13.35
C ARG A 457 -18.90 15.18 13.78
N PHE A 458 -17.89 16.00 13.55
CA PHE A 458 -18.01 17.44 13.74
C PHE A 458 -18.87 18.02 12.61
N ALA A 459 -19.73 18.97 12.95
CA ALA A 459 -20.51 19.66 11.94
C ALA A 459 -19.57 20.36 10.94
N PRO A 460 -19.91 20.37 9.65
CA PRO A 460 -19.12 21.05 8.63
C PRO A 460 -19.12 22.55 8.81
#